data_708b270c732f2f035681eb4c7e859958
#
_entry.id   708b270c732f2f035681eb4c7e859958
#
_cell.length_a   1.000
_cell.length_b   1.000
_cell.length_c   1.000
_cell.angle_alpha   90.00
_cell.angle_beta   90.00
_cell.angle_gamma   90.00
#
_symmetry.space_group_name_H-M   'P 1'
#
loop_
_entity.id
_entity.type
_entity.pdbx_description
1 polymer ?
#
loop_
_entity_poly.entity_id
_entity_poly.type
_entity_poly.pdbx_seq_one_letter_code
_entity_poly.pdbx_strand_id
1 'polypeptide(L)'
;MIMPVRVCFICLGNICRSPTAEATMRRLLEKEQLTAHIEIDSAGTGDWHVGEPPDRRATAAAKRRGIEMGGRARRVVAKDFERFDYVIAMDRANRSDLLRLAPSPAGKAKVELFRNYDPVSPRDADVPDPYYGQGDGFETVLDICEAACRGLLRDIRENHPL
;
A
#
# COMPACT_ATOMS: atom_id res chain seq x y z
N MET A 1 12.53 24.24 2.96
CA MET A 1 12.37 22.83 3.35
C MET A 1 11.23 22.22 2.56
N ILE A 2 11.47 21.11 1.90
CA ILE A 2 10.43 20.41 1.12
C ILE A 2 9.75 19.39 2.05
N MET A 3 8.43 19.47 2.13
CA MET A 3 7.65 18.48 2.88
C MET A 3 7.67 17.15 2.13
N PRO A 4 7.84 16.01 2.81
CA PRO A 4 7.79 14.72 2.14
C PRO A 4 6.39 14.43 1.58
N VAL A 5 6.35 13.69 0.48
CA VAL A 5 5.11 13.12 -0.04
C VAL A 5 4.75 11.94 0.87
N ARG A 6 3.49 11.80 1.25
CA ARG A 6 3.04 10.78 2.19
C ARG A 6 2.06 9.82 1.54
N VAL A 7 2.36 8.53 1.66
CA VAL A 7 1.60 7.44 1.02
C VAL A 7 1.14 6.45 2.07
N CYS A 8 -0.13 6.08 2.05
CA CYS A 8 -0.68 5.04 2.90
C CYS A 8 -1.33 3.94 2.06
N PHE A 9 -0.87 2.71 2.23
CA PHE A 9 -1.43 1.53 1.57
C PHE A 9 -2.50 0.90 2.46
N ILE A 10 -3.66 0.59 1.89
CA ILE A 10 -4.82 0.11 2.64
C ILE A 10 -5.28 -1.26 2.11
N CYS A 11 -5.43 -2.23 3.00
CA CYS A 11 -6.13 -3.47 2.69
C CYS A 11 -7.16 -3.76 3.79
N LEU A 12 -7.70 -4.96 3.88
CA LEU A 12 -8.71 -5.28 4.88
C LEU A 12 -8.10 -5.41 6.28
N GLY A 13 -7.17 -6.34 6.45
CA GLY A 13 -6.63 -6.69 7.78
C GLY A 13 -5.31 -6.03 8.14
N ASN A 14 -4.63 -5.43 7.20
CA ASN A 14 -3.31 -4.80 7.38
C ASN A 14 -2.24 -5.80 7.90
N ILE A 15 -2.32 -7.04 7.44
CA ILE A 15 -1.30 -8.07 7.76
C ILE A 15 -0.67 -8.72 6.54
N CYS A 16 -1.30 -8.64 5.36
CA CYS A 16 -0.79 -9.28 4.13
C CYS A 16 -0.47 -8.26 3.04
N ARG A 17 -1.48 -7.79 2.32
CA ARG A 17 -1.31 -7.00 1.09
C ARG A 17 -0.69 -5.62 1.35
N SER A 18 -1.27 -4.85 2.25
CA SER A 18 -0.79 -3.49 2.50
C SER A 18 0.59 -3.45 3.17
N PRO A 19 0.92 -4.34 4.15
CA PRO A 19 2.29 -4.38 4.65
C PRO A 19 3.29 -4.83 3.59
N THR A 20 2.90 -5.72 2.67
CA THR A 20 3.77 -6.15 1.57
C THR A 20 4.03 -4.99 0.61
N ALA A 21 3.01 -4.22 0.27
CA ALA A 21 3.16 -3.03 -0.57
C ALA A 21 4.06 -2.00 0.10
N GLU A 22 3.85 -1.75 1.38
CA GLU A 22 4.67 -0.82 2.17
C GLU A 22 6.14 -1.23 2.16
N ALA A 23 6.43 -2.49 2.46
CA ALA A 23 7.79 -3.00 2.51
C ALA A 23 8.46 -2.98 1.12
N THR A 24 7.73 -3.33 0.08
CA THR A 24 8.21 -3.30 -1.30
C THR A 24 8.54 -1.87 -1.72
N MET A 25 7.68 -0.92 -1.41
CA MET A 25 7.92 0.49 -1.70
C MET A 25 9.12 1.02 -0.92
N ARG A 26 9.25 0.68 0.35
CA ARG A 26 10.40 1.09 1.18
C ARG A 26 11.70 0.64 0.55
N ARG A 27 11.77 -0.60 0.10
CA ARG A 27 12.97 -1.11 -0.57
C ARG A 27 13.28 -0.36 -1.85
N LEU A 28 12.25 -0.06 -2.66
CA LEU A 28 12.42 0.72 -3.88
C LEU A 28 12.97 2.11 -3.57
N LEU A 29 12.41 2.78 -2.54
CA LEU A 29 12.85 4.11 -2.12
C LEU A 29 14.30 4.11 -1.61
N GLU A 30 14.71 3.05 -0.92
CA GLU A 30 16.10 2.90 -0.48
C GLU A 30 17.05 2.82 -1.68
N LYS A 31 16.69 2.02 -2.69
CA LYS A 31 17.48 1.88 -3.91
C LYS A 31 17.59 3.19 -4.68
N GLU A 32 16.52 3.98 -4.70
CA GLU A 32 16.45 5.25 -5.42
C GLU A 32 16.91 6.43 -4.57
N GLN A 33 17.31 6.19 -3.32
CA GLN A 33 17.77 7.23 -2.37
C GLN A 33 16.70 8.30 -2.12
N LEU A 34 15.44 7.88 -1.98
CA LEU A 34 14.28 8.77 -1.80
C LEU A 34 13.59 8.61 -0.44
N THR A 35 14.18 7.90 0.51
CA THR A 35 13.56 7.65 1.81
C THR A 35 13.25 8.91 2.60
N ALA A 36 14.02 9.98 2.41
CA ALA A 36 13.79 11.26 3.07
C ALA A 36 12.70 12.09 2.37
N HIS A 37 12.34 11.75 1.15
CA HIS A 37 11.42 12.52 0.31
C HIS A 37 10.02 11.93 0.26
N ILE A 38 9.86 10.65 0.58
CA ILE A 38 8.58 9.95 0.52
C ILE A 38 8.41 9.13 1.80
N GLU A 39 7.40 9.48 2.59
CA GLU A 39 7.00 8.70 3.77
C GLU A 39 5.95 7.69 3.37
N ILE A 40 6.05 6.48 3.90
CA ILE A 40 5.11 5.41 3.61
C ILE A 40 4.58 4.80 4.91
N ASP A 41 3.33 4.36 4.86
CA ASP A 41 2.67 3.69 5.95
C ASP A 41 1.61 2.74 5.38
N SER A 42 0.97 1.96 6.23
CA SER A 42 -0.14 1.11 5.84
C SER A 42 -1.16 1.01 6.96
N ALA A 43 -2.40 0.67 6.61
CA ALA A 43 -3.49 0.50 7.55
C ALA A 43 -4.53 -0.45 6.98
N GLY A 44 -5.49 -0.84 7.80
CA GLY A 44 -6.60 -1.69 7.38
C GLY A 44 -7.94 -1.01 7.51
N THR A 45 -8.91 -1.44 6.71
CA THR A 45 -10.30 -1.01 6.87
C THR A 45 -10.98 -1.74 8.02
N GLY A 46 -10.50 -2.95 8.36
CA GLY A 46 -10.98 -3.72 9.50
C GLY A 46 -10.06 -3.61 10.71
N ASP A 47 -10.49 -4.16 11.83
CA ASP A 47 -9.77 -4.07 13.11
C ASP A 47 -9.41 -5.42 13.73
N TRP A 48 -9.69 -6.53 13.02
CA TRP A 48 -9.49 -7.89 13.58
C TRP A 48 -8.05 -8.18 13.98
N HIS A 49 -7.09 -7.58 13.30
CA HIS A 49 -5.67 -7.86 13.48
C HIS A 49 -4.89 -6.71 14.10
N VAL A 50 -5.56 -5.69 14.61
CA VAL A 50 -4.89 -4.51 15.19
C VAL A 50 -3.88 -4.95 16.25
N GLY A 51 -2.64 -4.45 16.12
CA GLY A 51 -1.53 -4.78 17.01
C GLY A 51 -0.72 -6.01 16.61
N GLU A 52 -1.19 -6.80 15.65
CA GLU A 52 -0.48 -7.98 15.18
C GLU A 52 0.63 -7.63 14.19
N PRO A 53 1.71 -8.41 14.16
CA PRO A 53 2.74 -8.27 13.13
C PRO A 53 2.20 -8.77 11.78
N PRO A 54 2.92 -8.50 10.68
CA PRO A 54 2.55 -9.04 9.37
C PRO A 54 2.45 -10.56 9.37
N ASP A 55 1.59 -11.09 8.50
CA ASP A 55 1.41 -12.53 8.32
C ASP A 55 2.75 -13.22 8.08
N ARG A 56 2.97 -14.37 8.73
CA ARG A 56 4.24 -15.09 8.64
C ARG A 56 4.57 -15.55 7.22
N ARG A 57 3.56 -15.95 6.46
CA ARG A 57 3.74 -16.41 5.07
C ARG A 57 4.13 -15.25 4.17
N ALA A 58 3.49 -14.10 4.36
CA ALA A 58 3.83 -12.87 3.64
C ALA A 58 5.26 -12.45 3.95
N THR A 59 5.62 -12.46 5.22
CA THR A 59 6.96 -12.11 5.69
C THR A 59 8.03 -13.04 5.09
N ALA A 60 7.77 -14.35 5.09
CA ALA A 60 8.69 -15.32 4.53
C ALA A 60 8.88 -15.15 3.02
N ALA A 61 7.78 -14.93 2.29
CA ALA A 61 7.83 -14.70 0.84
C ALA A 61 8.63 -13.44 0.50
N ALA A 62 8.40 -12.34 1.22
CA ALA A 62 9.13 -11.10 1.05
C ALA A 62 10.63 -11.28 1.34
N LYS A 63 10.96 -11.98 2.41
CA LYS A 63 12.35 -12.24 2.80
C LYS A 63 13.12 -12.98 1.71
N ARG A 64 12.50 -13.92 1.02
CA ARG A 64 13.13 -14.63 -0.10
C ARG A 64 13.58 -13.69 -1.23
N ARG A 65 12.96 -12.52 -1.35
CA ARG A 65 13.34 -11.47 -2.32
C ARG A 65 14.20 -10.37 -1.70
N GLY A 66 14.63 -10.54 -0.44
CA GLY A 66 15.41 -9.53 0.27
C GLY A 66 14.60 -8.33 0.73
N ILE A 67 13.28 -8.49 0.87
CA ILE A 67 12.39 -7.43 1.34
C ILE A 67 12.06 -7.71 2.81
N GLU A 68 12.35 -6.75 3.68
CA GLU A 68 12.06 -6.86 5.11
C GLU A 68 10.70 -6.25 5.42
N MET A 69 9.82 -7.05 6.03
CA MET A 69 8.53 -6.61 6.51
C MET A 69 8.60 -6.29 7.99
N GLY A 70 7.82 -5.30 8.41
CA GLY A 70 7.79 -4.90 9.81
C GLY A 70 6.50 -4.17 10.14
N GLY A 71 6.50 -3.53 11.31
CA GLY A 71 5.34 -2.79 11.80
C GLY A 71 4.28 -3.67 12.41
N ARG A 72 3.16 -3.06 12.76
CA ARG A 72 1.99 -3.73 13.34
C ARG A 72 0.73 -3.18 12.70
N ALA A 73 -0.27 -4.04 12.59
CA ALA A 73 -1.55 -3.67 11.99
C ALA A 73 -2.21 -2.55 12.78
N ARG A 74 -2.77 -1.59 12.05
CA ARG A 74 -3.60 -0.53 12.60
C ARG A 74 -4.82 -0.30 11.71
N ARG A 75 -5.83 0.32 12.26
CA ARG A 75 -7.04 0.67 11.50
C ARG A 75 -6.91 2.07 10.93
N VAL A 76 -7.37 2.27 9.70
CA VAL A 76 -7.45 3.59 9.06
C VAL A 76 -8.47 4.46 9.82
N VAL A 77 -8.14 5.74 9.96
CA VAL A 77 -9.00 6.73 10.62
C VAL A 77 -9.20 7.94 9.71
N ALA A 78 -10.20 8.78 10.03
CA ALA A 78 -10.54 9.94 9.20
C ALA A 78 -9.36 10.89 9.01
N LYS A 79 -8.50 11.06 10.01
CA LYS A 79 -7.31 11.92 9.92
C LYS A 79 -6.31 11.45 8.88
N ASP A 80 -6.31 10.18 8.51
CA ASP A 80 -5.40 9.67 7.49
C ASP A 80 -5.62 10.36 6.13
N PHE A 81 -6.85 10.78 5.83
CA PHE A 81 -7.16 11.49 4.59
C PHE A 81 -6.62 12.93 4.56
N GLU A 82 -6.29 13.50 5.70
CA GLU A 82 -5.60 14.79 5.79
C GLU A 82 -4.08 14.61 5.76
N ARG A 83 -3.62 13.58 6.47
CA ARG A 83 -2.19 13.32 6.67
C ARG A 83 -1.48 12.84 5.41
N PHE A 84 -2.15 11.99 4.63
CA PHE A 84 -1.53 11.36 3.45
C PHE A 84 -1.96 12.06 2.16
N ASP A 85 -1.03 12.12 1.20
CA ASP A 85 -1.28 12.63 -0.15
C ASP A 85 -1.87 11.54 -1.06
N TYR A 86 -1.51 10.29 -0.79
CA TYR A 86 -1.96 9.11 -1.52
C TYR A 86 -2.56 8.12 -0.54
N VAL A 87 -3.82 7.75 -0.77
CA VAL A 87 -4.51 6.70 0.00
C VAL A 87 -4.81 5.58 -0.98
N ILE A 88 -4.03 4.50 -0.90
CA ILE A 88 -3.98 3.48 -1.95
C ILE A 88 -4.65 2.20 -1.50
N ALA A 89 -5.75 1.85 -2.17
CA ALA A 89 -6.55 0.66 -1.87
C ALA A 89 -6.04 -0.56 -2.64
N MET A 90 -6.03 -1.71 -2.00
CA MET A 90 -5.60 -2.96 -2.62
C MET A 90 -6.68 -3.54 -3.53
N ASP A 91 -7.95 -3.33 -3.19
CA ASP A 91 -9.07 -3.84 -3.99
C ASP A 91 -10.26 -2.88 -3.98
N ARG A 92 -11.26 -3.19 -4.80
CA ARG A 92 -12.44 -2.33 -4.95
C ARG A 92 -13.29 -2.27 -3.67
N ALA A 93 -13.29 -3.34 -2.88
CA ALA A 93 -13.98 -3.34 -1.58
C ALA A 93 -13.30 -2.37 -0.61
N ASN A 94 -11.97 -2.38 -0.53
CA ASN A 94 -11.21 -1.41 0.27
C ASN A 94 -11.50 0.01 -0.21
N ARG A 95 -11.50 0.22 -1.54
CA ARG A 95 -11.80 1.54 -2.11
C ARG A 95 -13.18 2.05 -1.69
N SER A 96 -14.20 1.19 -1.77
CA SER A 96 -15.55 1.56 -1.35
C SER A 96 -15.63 1.96 0.11
N ASP A 97 -14.97 1.20 0.99
CA ASP A 97 -14.91 1.50 2.41
C ASP A 97 -14.22 2.84 2.67
N LEU A 98 -13.11 3.09 1.98
CA LEU A 98 -12.37 4.35 2.12
C LEU A 98 -13.17 5.55 1.63
N LEU A 99 -13.89 5.41 0.53
CA LEU A 99 -14.74 6.49 0.01
C LEU A 99 -15.87 6.83 0.97
N ARG A 100 -16.40 5.86 1.71
CA ARG A 100 -17.39 6.11 2.75
C ARG A 100 -16.80 6.77 3.98
N LEU A 101 -15.56 6.43 4.33
CA LEU A 101 -14.88 6.97 5.51
C LEU A 101 -14.34 8.38 5.29
N ALA A 102 -13.96 8.71 4.06
CA ALA A 102 -13.34 10.00 3.74
C ALA A 102 -14.25 11.17 4.11
N PRO A 103 -13.77 12.14 4.91
CA PRO A 103 -14.64 13.20 5.46
C PRO A 103 -14.95 14.32 4.48
N SER A 104 -14.30 14.36 3.31
CA SER A 104 -14.41 15.48 2.39
C SER A 104 -14.19 15.04 0.94
N PRO A 105 -14.63 15.84 -0.05
CA PRO A 105 -14.30 15.57 -1.45
C PRO A 105 -12.78 15.52 -1.70
N ALA A 106 -12.02 16.37 -1.03
CA ALA A 106 -10.56 16.37 -1.15
C ALA A 106 -9.96 15.05 -0.67
N GLY A 107 -10.47 14.50 0.45
CA GLY A 107 -10.04 13.19 0.96
C GLY A 107 -10.40 12.06 0.00
N LYS A 108 -11.61 12.09 -0.57
CA LYS A 108 -12.04 11.09 -1.55
C LYS A 108 -11.19 11.10 -2.81
N ALA A 109 -10.75 12.28 -3.23
CA ALA A 109 -9.91 12.42 -4.44
C ALA A 109 -8.52 11.77 -4.29
N LYS A 110 -8.07 11.51 -3.06
CA LYS A 110 -6.78 10.87 -2.80
C LYS A 110 -6.83 9.34 -2.91
N VAL A 111 -8.03 8.74 -2.94
CA VAL A 111 -8.22 7.29 -2.96
C VAL A 111 -8.04 6.77 -4.38
N GLU A 112 -7.14 5.83 -4.57
CA GLU A 112 -6.92 5.15 -5.86
C GLU A 112 -6.59 3.69 -5.63
N LEU A 113 -6.88 2.85 -6.61
CA LEU A 113 -6.49 1.45 -6.60
C LEU A 113 -5.01 1.30 -6.94
N PHE A 114 -4.33 0.46 -6.17
CA PHE A 114 -2.89 0.25 -6.32
C PHE A 114 -2.51 -0.19 -7.75
N ARG A 115 -3.25 -1.14 -8.31
CA ARG A 115 -2.94 -1.67 -9.63
C ARG A 115 -3.18 -0.69 -10.77
N ASN A 116 -3.90 0.41 -10.52
CA ASN A 116 -4.06 1.46 -11.54
C ASN A 116 -2.75 2.22 -11.81
N TYR A 117 -1.74 2.08 -10.93
CA TYR A 117 -0.41 2.64 -11.18
C TYR A 117 0.46 1.74 -12.07
N ASP A 118 0.10 0.48 -12.24
CA ASP A 118 0.79 -0.44 -13.15
C ASP A 118 0.21 -0.29 -14.56
N PRO A 119 0.99 0.22 -15.54
CA PRO A 119 0.46 0.48 -16.89
C PRO A 119 0.07 -0.80 -17.65
N VAL A 120 0.56 -1.96 -17.22
CA VAL A 120 0.26 -3.24 -17.86
C VAL A 120 -1.00 -3.90 -17.29
N SER A 121 -1.38 -3.53 -16.06
CA SER A 121 -2.55 -4.09 -15.41
C SER A 121 -3.85 -3.60 -16.05
N PRO A 122 -4.90 -4.45 -16.11
CA PRO A 122 -6.24 -3.95 -16.46
C PRO A 122 -6.68 -2.86 -15.49
N ARG A 123 -7.49 -1.93 -15.99
CA ARG A 123 -8.04 -0.85 -15.16
C ARG A 123 -8.95 -1.42 -14.07
N ASP A 124 -8.82 -0.86 -12.88
CA ASP A 124 -9.62 -1.22 -11.69
C ASP A 124 -9.48 -2.69 -11.27
N ALA A 125 -8.30 -3.27 -11.49
CA ALA A 125 -7.99 -4.62 -11.04
C ALA A 125 -7.71 -4.65 -9.54
N ASP A 126 -8.14 -5.74 -8.89
CA ASP A 126 -7.86 -5.98 -7.48
C ASP A 126 -6.50 -6.64 -7.30
N VAL A 127 -5.85 -6.35 -6.16
CA VAL A 127 -4.79 -7.22 -5.65
C VAL A 127 -5.48 -8.37 -4.94
N PRO A 128 -5.29 -9.64 -5.38
CA PRO A 128 -5.97 -10.77 -4.74
C PRO A 128 -5.57 -10.90 -3.27
N ASP A 129 -6.51 -11.31 -2.42
CA ASP A 129 -6.20 -11.54 -1.00
C ASP A 129 -5.62 -12.95 -0.84
N PRO A 130 -4.34 -13.07 -0.43
CA PRO A 130 -3.70 -14.37 -0.30
C PRO A 130 -3.99 -15.09 1.02
N TYR A 131 -4.68 -14.43 1.95
CA TYR A 131 -4.85 -14.93 3.33
C TYR A 131 -5.52 -16.30 3.36
N TYR A 132 -6.56 -16.50 2.55
CA TYR A 132 -7.31 -17.76 2.47
C TYR A 132 -6.85 -18.68 1.35
N GLY A 133 -5.87 -18.25 0.55
CA GLY A 133 -5.37 -19.00 -0.57
C GLY A 133 -4.29 -20.01 -0.18
N GLN A 134 -3.94 -20.87 -1.12
CA GLN A 134 -2.86 -21.83 -0.99
C GLN A 134 -1.79 -21.57 -2.04
N GLY A 135 -0.55 -22.01 -1.75
CA GLY A 135 0.52 -21.97 -2.73
C GLY A 135 1.07 -20.57 -2.97
N ASP A 136 1.08 -20.16 -4.22
CA ASP A 136 1.86 -19.00 -4.68
C ASP A 136 1.17 -17.64 -4.52
N GLY A 137 0.07 -17.56 -3.74
CA GLY A 137 -0.68 -16.32 -3.55
C GLY A 137 0.17 -15.16 -3.05
N PHE A 138 1.08 -15.43 -2.13
CA PHE A 138 1.98 -14.40 -1.58
C PHE A 138 3.03 -13.94 -2.61
N GLU A 139 3.52 -14.85 -3.46
CA GLU A 139 4.42 -14.50 -4.55
C GLU A 139 3.72 -13.65 -5.61
N THR A 140 2.47 -13.98 -5.92
CA THR A 140 1.65 -13.18 -6.84
C THR A 140 1.48 -11.75 -6.32
N VAL A 141 1.19 -11.59 -5.03
CA VAL A 141 1.08 -10.26 -4.41
C VAL A 141 2.40 -9.50 -4.53
N LEU A 142 3.53 -10.15 -4.30
CA LEU A 142 4.84 -9.51 -4.45
C LEU A 142 5.11 -9.05 -5.88
N ASP A 143 4.78 -9.87 -6.89
CA ASP A 143 4.91 -9.49 -8.29
C ASP A 143 4.10 -8.23 -8.60
N ILE A 144 2.85 -8.21 -8.13
CA ILE A 144 1.95 -7.07 -8.32
C ILE A 144 2.52 -5.84 -7.61
N CYS A 145 2.98 -5.99 -6.37
CA CYS A 145 3.54 -4.88 -5.59
C CYS A 145 4.77 -4.28 -6.27
N GLU A 146 5.67 -5.12 -6.78
CA GLU A 146 6.88 -4.61 -7.45
C GLU A 146 6.53 -3.78 -8.68
N ALA A 147 5.61 -4.25 -9.52
CA ALA A 147 5.19 -3.53 -10.71
C ALA A 147 4.43 -2.24 -10.38
N ALA A 148 3.48 -2.32 -9.46
CA ALA A 148 2.65 -1.17 -9.09
C ALA A 148 3.46 -0.11 -8.32
N CYS A 149 4.42 -0.52 -7.49
CA CYS A 149 5.29 0.43 -6.79
C CYS A 149 6.15 1.24 -7.77
N ARG A 150 6.66 0.61 -8.83
CA ARG A 150 7.41 1.34 -9.86
C ARG A 150 6.54 2.38 -10.54
N GLY A 151 5.29 2.02 -10.86
CA GLY A 151 4.34 2.95 -11.46
C GLY A 151 3.94 4.08 -10.51
N LEU A 152 3.75 3.76 -9.25
CA LEU A 152 3.46 4.75 -8.20
C LEU A 152 4.60 5.75 -8.05
N LEU A 153 5.84 5.27 -8.00
CA LEU A 153 6.99 6.16 -7.90
C LEU A 153 7.08 7.08 -9.11
N ARG A 154 6.80 6.57 -10.31
CA ARG A 154 6.76 7.39 -11.51
C ARG A 154 5.71 8.50 -11.41
N ASP A 155 4.51 8.15 -10.92
CA ASP A 155 3.43 9.12 -10.71
C ASP A 155 3.83 10.20 -9.71
N ILE A 156 4.46 9.81 -8.61
CA ILE A 156 4.93 10.75 -7.59
C ILE A 156 5.97 11.70 -8.18
N ARG A 157 6.94 11.17 -8.95
CA ARG A 157 7.97 12.00 -9.58
C ARG A 157 7.40 13.00 -10.58
N GLU A 158 6.35 12.62 -11.29
CA GLU A 158 5.71 13.50 -12.28
C GLU A 158 4.91 14.64 -11.63
N ASN A 159 4.38 14.41 -10.43
CA ASN A 159 3.46 15.34 -9.77
C ASN A 159 4.06 16.10 -8.59
N HIS A 160 5.25 15.73 -8.14
CA HIS A 160 5.89 16.33 -6.95
C HIS A 160 7.38 16.55 -7.19
N PRO A 161 7.91 17.69 -6.71
CA PRO A 161 9.35 17.89 -6.74
C PRO A 161 10.03 17.00 -5.69
N LEU A 162 11.02 16.23 -6.10
CA LEU A 162 11.77 15.34 -5.21
C LEU A 162 13.27 15.67 -5.21
#